data_dcaae172faa68c432ced7bad52a82d55
#
_entry.id   dcaae172faa68c432ced7bad52a82d55
#
_cell.length_a   1.000
_cell.length_b   1.000
_cell.length_c   1.000
_cell.angle_alpha   90.00
_cell.angle_beta   90.00
_cell.angle_gamma   90.00
#
_symmetry.space_group_name_H-M   'P 1'
#
loop_
_entity.id
_entity.type
_entity.pdbx_description
1 polymer ?
#
loop_
_entity_poly.entity_id
_entity_poly.type
_entity_poly.pdbx_seq_one_letter_code
_entity_poly.pdbx_strand_id
1 'polypeptide(L)'
;MRTKNIIACLLLLFAAQAVSAQNNADAIIRVLVDQIKSHKNVEMIYNYQLNANGQDLGDAEKGHAWLQGEAYKIELQDQQTISDGKTIWSYLIEDEEVMVSNASEGTDNTPLKLLTSLDKSYVASLTNIDAKGIATIEMANPKGQYKRVTLKVNTKKTELKSADIYMEDGNKIVVNVEEMKFDQKLDENFFTFDTKKHPKVDVIDMR
;
A
#
# COMPACT_ATOMS: atom_id res chain seq x y z
N MET A 1 -50.89 -3.74 8.76
CA MET A 1 -49.80 -4.10 9.70
C MET A 1 -48.79 -5.13 9.14
N ARG A 2 -49.14 -5.95 8.14
CA ARG A 2 -48.20 -7.01 7.58
C ARG A 2 -47.04 -6.47 6.73
N THR A 3 -47.18 -5.35 6.02
CA THR A 3 -46.14 -4.81 5.13
C THR A 3 -44.99 -4.14 5.86
N LYS A 4 -45.21 -3.52 7.04
CA LYS A 4 -44.13 -2.89 7.83
C LYS A 4 -43.15 -3.90 8.40
N ASN A 5 -43.60 -5.11 8.75
CA ASN A 5 -42.73 -6.15 9.30
C ASN A 5 -41.86 -6.82 8.23
N ILE A 6 -42.31 -6.88 6.98
CA ILE A 6 -41.54 -7.44 5.85
C ILE A 6 -40.39 -6.52 5.50
N ILE A 7 -40.59 -5.20 5.50
CA ILE A 7 -39.52 -4.22 5.21
C ILE A 7 -38.46 -4.23 6.33
N ALA A 8 -38.85 -4.36 7.59
CA ALA A 8 -37.91 -4.45 8.72
C ALA A 8 -37.06 -5.74 8.66
N CYS A 9 -37.63 -6.88 8.28
CA CYS A 9 -36.89 -8.12 8.11
C CYS A 9 -35.92 -8.08 6.92
N LEU A 10 -36.30 -7.43 5.82
CA LEU A 10 -35.37 -7.23 4.67
C LEU A 10 -34.21 -6.34 5.02
N LEU A 11 -34.39 -5.26 5.77
CA LEU A 11 -33.30 -4.39 6.23
C LEU A 11 -32.36 -5.08 7.22
N LEU A 12 -32.83 -5.97 8.07
CA LEU A 12 -32.04 -6.75 8.99
C LEU A 12 -31.18 -7.82 8.26
N LEU A 13 -31.70 -8.42 7.20
CA LEU A 13 -30.94 -9.38 6.37
C LEU A 13 -29.77 -8.71 5.61
N PHE A 14 -29.96 -7.48 5.11
CA PHE A 14 -28.89 -6.73 4.45
C PHE A 14 -27.78 -6.31 5.44
N ALA A 15 -28.15 -5.91 6.66
CA ALA A 15 -27.19 -5.54 7.69
C ALA A 15 -26.33 -6.75 8.13
N ALA A 16 -26.90 -7.95 8.23
CA ALA A 16 -26.15 -9.16 8.59
C ALA A 16 -25.14 -9.58 7.53
N GLN A 17 -25.43 -9.39 6.25
CA GLN A 17 -24.48 -9.69 5.17
C GLN A 17 -23.32 -8.70 5.12
N ALA A 18 -23.57 -7.41 5.39
CA ALA A 18 -22.52 -6.40 5.43
C ALA A 18 -21.51 -6.67 6.55
N VAL A 19 -21.96 -7.05 7.75
CA VAL A 19 -21.09 -7.41 8.89
C VAL A 19 -20.26 -8.66 8.58
N SER A 20 -20.83 -9.67 7.93
CA SER A 20 -20.11 -10.88 7.55
C SER A 20 -19.04 -10.58 6.49
N ALA A 21 -19.33 -9.74 5.51
CA ALA A 21 -18.36 -9.36 4.47
C ALA A 21 -17.18 -8.54 5.03
N GLN A 22 -17.43 -7.65 5.99
CA GLN A 22 -16.40 -6.90 6.70
C GLN A 22 -15.50 -7.83 7.51
N ASN A 23 -16.08 -8.72 8.32
CA ASN A 23 -15.30 -9.67 9.13
C ASN A 23 -14.39 -10.56 8.26
N ASN A 24 -14.86 -10.97 7.08
CA ASN A 24 -14.05 -11.76 6.15
C ASN A 24 -12.93 -10.94 5.52
N ALA A 25 -13.17 -9.68 5.15
CA ALA A 25 -12.15 -8.79 4.62
C ALA A 25 -11.05 -8.53 5.66
N ASP A 26 -11.41 -8.19 6.88
CA ASP A 26 -10.48 -7.94 7.99
C ASP A 26 -9.63 -9.18 8.29
N ALA A 27 -10.21 -10.38 8.22
CA ALA A 27 -9.48 -11.63 8.42
C ALA A 27 -8.41 -11.85 7.34
N ILE A 28 -8.75 -11.63 6.06
CA ILE A 28 -7.80 -11.78 4.93
C ILE A 28 -6.67 -10.76 5.05
N ILE A 29 -6.99 -9.49 5.32
CA ILE A 29 -6.00 -8.42 5.51
C ILE A 29 -5.07 -8.75 6.66
N ARG A 30 -5.61 -9.19 7.80
CA ARG A 30 -4.82 -9.55 8.97
C ARG A 30 -3.82 -10.66 8.65
N VAL A 31 -4.25 -11.74 8.00
CA VAL A 31 -3.37 -12.84 7.62
C VAL A 31 -2.25 -12.37 6.69
N LEU A 32 -2.54 -11.48 5.72
CA LEU A 32 -1.53 -10.90 4.85
C LEU A 32 -0.53 -10.04 5.64
N VAL A 33 -1.01 -9.16 6.52
CA VAL A 33 -0.16 -8.28 7.35
C VAL A 33 0.67 -9.10 8.34
N ASP A 34 0.08 -10.11 8.98
CA ASP A 34 0.79 -10.99 9.92
C ASP A 34 1.90 -11.79 9.21
N GLN A 35 1.66 -12.25 7.97
CA GLN A 35 2.70 -12.87 7.16
C GLN A 35 3.85 -11.89 6.89
N ILE A 36 3.57 -10.68 6.42
CA ILE A 36 4.59 -9.66 6.17
C ILE A 36 5.40 -9.39 7.46
N LYS A 37 4.73 -9.22 8.60
CA LYS A 37 5.36 -8.93 9.89
C LYS A 37 6.11 -10.12 10.51
N SER A 38 5.80 -11.35 10.12
CA SER A 38 6.48 -12.56 10.63
C SER A 38 7.86 -12.76 10.03
N HIS A 39 8.17 -12.10 8.92
CA HIS A 39 9.46 -12.15 8.24
C HIS A 39 10.34 -10.97 8.64
N LYS A 40 11.66 -11.17 8.57
CA LYS A 40 12.63 -10.12 8.87
C LYS A 40 12.49 -8.92 7.93
N ASN A 41 12.34 -9.21 6.64
CA ASN A 41 12.06 -8.21 5.63
C ASN A 41 11.23 -8.82 4.49
N VAL A 42 10.63 -7.95 3.70
CA VAL A 42 9.98 -8.29 2.43
C VAL A 42 10.55 -7.40 1.32
N GLU A 43 10.84 -8.03 0.19
CA GLU A 43 11.18 -7.40 -1.09
C GLU A 43 9.98 -7.57 -2.02
N MET A 44 9.59 -6.52 -2.72
CA MET A 44 8.46 -6.52 -3.64
C MET A 44 8.87 -5.89 -4.97
N ILE A 45 8.70 -6.63 -6.05
CA ILE A 45 8.85 -6.16 -7.43
C ILE A 45 7.44 -5.98 -8.00
N TYR A 46 7.17 -4.80 -8.55
CA TYR A 46 5.85 -4.45 -9.04
C TYR A 46 5.92 -3.54 -10.26
N ASN A 47 4.83 -3.48 -11.02
CA ASN A 47 4.59 -2.43 -11.99
C ASN A 47 3.57 -1.45 -11.39
N TYR A 48 3.76 -0.17 -11.64
CA TYR A 48 2.80 0.86 -11.27
C TYR A 48 2.45 1.73 -12.47
N GLN A 49 1.24 2.28 -12.46
CA GLN A 49 0.74 3.16 -13.49
C GLN A 49 -0.16 4.22 -12.88
N LEU A 50 0.04 5.47 -13.27
CA LEU A 50 -0.84 6.57 -12.91
C LEU A 50 -2.00 6.60 -13.90
N ASN A 51 -3.22 6.70 -13.35
CA ASN A 51 -4.44 6.88 -14.13
C ASN A 51 -5.11 8.17 -13.68
N ALA A 52 -5.37 9.08 -14.59
CA ALA A 52 -6.06 10.33 -14.32
C ALA A 52 -7.40 10.35 -15.05
N ASN A 53 -8.48 10.58 -14.31
CA ASN A 53 -9.84 10.65 -14.86
C ASN A 53 -10.25 9.44 -15.71
N GLY A 54 -9.75 8.24 -15.37
CA GLY A 54 -10.05 6.99 -16.08
C GLY A 54 -9.18 6.76 -17.33
N GLN A 55 -8.17 7.57 -17.55
CA GLN A 55 -7.18 7.40 -18.64
C GLN A 55 -5.81 7.11 -18.05
N ASP A 56 -5.11 6.13 -18.60
CA ASP A 56 -3.74 5.83 -18.21
C ASP A 56 -2.80 6.96 -18.68
N LEU A 57 -1.93 7.41 -17.79
CA LEU A 57 -0.90 8.38 -18.07
C LEU A 57 0.43 7.65 -18.29
N GLY A 58 0.83 7.53 -19.56
CA GLY A 58 2.05 6.82 -19.94
C GLY A 58 1.92 5.29 -19.85
N ASP A 59 3.05 4.62 -19.99
CA ASP A 59 3.17 3.18 -19.85
C ASP A 59 3.33 2.79 -18.36
N ALA A 60 3.07 1.53 -18.04
CA ALA A 60 3.34 1.02 -16.70
C ALA A 60 4.85 0.95 -16.45
N GLU A 61 5.29 1.50 -15.33
CA GLU A 61 6.68 1.55 -14.92
C GLU A 61 7.00 0.49 -13.86
N LYS A 62 8.26 0.09 -13.78
CA LYS A 62 8.72 -0.83 -12.74
C LYS A 62 9.05 -0.08 -11.46
N GLY A 63 8.62 -0.66 -10.35
CA GLY A 63 9.00 -0.26 -9.01
C GLY A 63 9.59 -1.42 -8.24
N HIS A 64 10.49 -1.11 -7.31
CA HIS A 64 11.09 -2.06 -6.40
C HIS A 64 11.00 -1.52 -4.98
N ALA A 65 10.55 -2.34 -4.04
CA ALA A 65 10.38 -1.91 -2.67
C ALA A 65 10.87 -2.95 -1.68
N TRP A 66 11.45 -2.49 -0.58
CA TRP A 66 11.86 -3.30 0.57
C TRP A 66 11.28 -2.71 1.84
N LEU A 67 10.88 -3.58 2.74
CA LEU A 67 10.34 -3.22 4.05
C LEU A 67 11.02 -4.09 5.13
N GLN A 68 11.47 -3.47 6.22
CA GLN A 68 11.99 -4.13 7.39
C GLN A 68 11.58 -3.37 8.66
N GLY A 69 10.56 -3.85 9.37
CA GLY A 69 9.96 -3.11 10.48
C GLY A 69 9.41 -1.77 10.02
N GLU A 70 9.92 -0.67 10.59
CA GLU A 70 9.57 0.71 10.20
C GLU A 70 10.47 1.25 9.06
N ALA A 71 11.57 0.57 8.75
CA ALA A 71 12.48 0.98 7.68
C ALA A 71 11.96 0.49 6.32
N TYR A 72 12.13 1.32 5.29
CA TYR A 72 11.75 0.95 3.93
C TYR A 72 12.64 1.63 2.89
N LYS A 73 12.67 1.05 1.71
CA LYS A 73 13.27 1.63 0.50
C LYS A 73 12.34 1.39 -0.68
N ILE A 74 12.10 2.42 -1.47
CA ILE A 74 11.33 2.36 -2.71
C ILE A 74 12.20 2.93 -3.82
N GLU A 75 12.35 2.18 -4.89
CA GLU A 75 13.04 2.61 -6.10
C GLU A 75 12.04 2.67 -7.25
N LEU A 76 11.92 3.84 -7.84
CA LEU A 76 11.22 4.13 -9.08
C LEU A 76 12.25 4.55 -10.14
N GLN A 77 11.79 4.78 -11.37
CA GLN A 77 12.70 5.13 -12.46
C GLN A 77 13.45 6.45 -12.20
N ASP A 78 12.77 7.45 -11.67
CA ASP A 78 13.23 8.82 -11.50
C ASP A 78 13.45 9.22 -10.03
N GLN A 79 13.05 8.37 -9.08
CA GLN A 79 13.07 8.68 -7.65
C GLN A 79 13.42 7.48 -6.79
N GLN A 80 14.17 7.73 -5.72
CA GLN A 80 14.30 6.80 -4.60
C GLN A 80 13.77 7.43 -3.32
N THR A 81 12.98 6.68 -2.57
CA THR A 81 12.58 7.06 -1.21
C THR A 81 13.13 6.02 -0.24
N ILE A 82 13.92 6.48 0.73
CA ILE A 82 14.56 5.62 1.73
C ILE A 82 14.15 6.11 3.11
N SER A 83 13.86 5.20 4.03
CA SER A 83 13.61 5.54 5.44
C SER A 83 14.24 4.50 6.36
N ASP A 84 14.91 4.96 7.41
CA ASP A 84 15.40 4.12 8.51
C ASP A 84 14.38 4.01 9.66
N GLY A 85 13.15 4.52 9.45
CA GLY A 85 12.10 4.61 10.46
C GLY A 85 12.13 5.91 11.30
N LYS A 86 13.16 6.76 11.14
CA LYS A 86 13.30 8.05 11.83
C LYS A 86 13.46 9.21 10.84
N THR A 87 14.26 8.98 9.82
CA THR A 87 14.56 9.93 8.75
C THR A 87 14.04 9.39 7.43
N ILE A 88 13.54 10.28 6.58
CA ILE A 88 13.16 9.99 5.20
C ILE A 88 14.09 10.76 4.28
N TRP A 89 14.64 10.09 3.29
CA TRP A 89 15.40 10.66 2.19
C TRP A 89 14.61 10.44 0.90
N SER A 90 14.21 11.53 0.24
CA SER A 90 13.57 11.53 -1.06
C SER A 90 14.57 12.05 -2.09
N TYR A 91 15.17 11.14 -2.86
CA TYR A 91 16.18 11.43 -3.85
C TYR A 91 15.58 11.51 -5.25
N LEU A 92 15.64 12.67 -5.88
CA LEU A 92 15.29 12.91 -7.26
C LEU A 92 16.54 12.69 -8.12
N ILE A 93 16.52 11.64 -8.94
CA ILE A 93 17.71 11.10 -9.60
C ILE A 93 18.23 12.07 -10.67
N GLU A 94 17.32 12.64 -11.50
CA GLU A 94 17.68 13.56 -12.58
C GLU A 94 18.17 14.92 -12.06
N ASP A 95 17.59 15.40 -10.96
CA ASP A 95 17.94 16.69 -10.36
C ASP A 95 19.19 16.59 -9.47
N GLU A 96 19.69 15.39 -9.19
CA GLU A 96 20.77 15.13 -8.22
C GLU A 96 20.47 15.79 -6.84
N GLU A 97 19.19 15.80 -6.41
CA GLU A 97 18.73 16.46 -5.18
C GLU A 97 18.15 15.44 -4.21
N VAL A 98 18.50 15.53 -2.91
CA VAL A 98 17.90 14.74 -1.85
C VAL A 98 17.27 15.63 -0.79
N MET A 99 15.97 15.49 -0.60
CA MET A 99 15.23 16.09 0.51
C MET A 99 15.29 15.17 1.72
N VAL A 100 15.63 15.74 2.89
CA VAL A 100 15.71 15.00 4.16
C VAL A 100 14.66 15.53 5.12
N SER A 101 13.83 14.65 5.66
CA SER A 101 12.76 15.00 6.59
C SER A 101 12.66 13.99 7.73
N ASN A 102 11.97 14.37 8.82
CA ASN A 102 11.64 13.45 9.90
C ASN A 102 10.49 12.51 9.50
N ALA A 103 10.59 11.22 9.79
CA ALA A 103 9.52 10.26 9.52
C ALA A 103 8.23 10.55 10.30
N SER A 104 8.33 11.28 11.44
CA SER A 104 7.17 11.70 12.24
C SER A 104 6.42 12.91 11.68
N GLU A 105 7.07 13.72 10.85
CA GLU A 105 6.51 14.96 10.26
C GLU A 105 6.07 14.75 8.82
N GLY A 106 6.63 13.74 8.16
CA GLY A 106 6.22 13.36 6.83
C GLY A 106 4.83 12.72 6.86
N THR A 107 3.97 13.09 5.92
CA THR A 107 2.85 12.26 5.52
C THR A 107 3.46 11.01 4.89
N ASP A 108 3.88 10.06 5.73
CA ASP A 108 4.53 8.81 5.35
C ASP A 108 3.49 7.87 4.70
N ASN A 109 2.97 8.34 3.58
CA ASN A 109 1.86 7.78 2.83
C ASN A 109 2.35 6.94 1.66
N THR A 110 3.44 6.22 1.85
CA THR A 110 3.88 5.30 0.82
C THR A 110 2.86 4.16 0.68
N PRO A 111 2.58 3.68 -0.54
CA PRO A 111 1.70 2.52 -0.75
C PRO A 111 2.12 1.30 0.07
N LEU A 112 3.41 1.17 0.37
CA LEU A 112 3.96 0.08 1.16
C LEU A 112 3.62 0.23 2.65
N LYS A 113 3.68 1.45 3.20
CA LYS A 113 3.27 1.73 4.59
C LYS A 113 1.76 1.59 4.74
N LEU A 114 1.01 1.92 3.69
CA LEU A 114 -0.42 1.64 3.65
C LEU A 114 -0.71 0.17 3.97
N LEU A 115 0.03 -0.78 3.40
CA LEU A 115 -0.15 -2.22 3.65
C LEU A 115 0.11 -2.61 5.11
N THR A 116 1.01 -1.92 5.80
CA THR A 116 1.34 -2.23 7.20
C THR A 116 0.50 -1.45 8.21
N SER A 117 -0.12 -0.34 7.78
CA SER A 117 -1.00 0.52 8.60
C SER A 117 -2.50 0.34 8.30
N LEU A 118 -2.88 -0.67 7.53
CA LEU A 118 -4.28 -0.98 7.16
C LEU A 118 -5.20 -1.35 8.34
N ASP A 119 -4.78 -1.06 9.56
CA ASP A 119 -5.33 -1.71 10.73
C ASP A 119 -6.62 -1.10 11.29
N LYS A 120 -6.82 0.22 11.25
CA LYS A 120 -7.93 0.80 12.03
C LYS A 120 -8.65 2.00 11.42
N SER A 121 -8.05 2.63 10.43
CA SER A 121 -8.62 3.84 9.82
C SER A 121 -9.49 3.56 8.61
N TYR A 122 -9.40 2.35 8.04
CA TYR A 122 -10.16 1.93 6.89
C TYR A 122 -11.28 0.97 7.26
N VAL A 123 -12.43 1.15 6.64
CA VAL A 123 -13.53 0.17 6.66
C VAL A 123 -13.33 -0.74 5.45
N ALA A 124 -13.01 -2.00 5.71
CA ALA A 124 -12.80 -3.00 4.67
C ALA A 124 -14.08 -3.78 4.36
N SER A 125 -14.30 -4.12 3.11
CA SER A 125 -15.38 -5.02 2.68
C SER A 125 -14.89 -5.98 1.59
N LEU A 126 -15.20 -7.25 1.76
CA LEU A 126 -14.95 -8.28 0.75
C LEU A 126 -16.04 -8.22 -0.32
N THR A 127 -15.65 -7.88 -1.56
CA THR A 127 -16.60 -7.74 -2.67
C THR A 127 -16.71 -9.02 -3.49
N ASN A 128 -15.62 -9.79 -3.60
CA ASN A 128 -15.59 -11.02 -4.37
C ASN A 128 -14.43 -11.94 -3.94
N ILE A 129 -14.59 -13.25 -4.16
CA ILE A 129 -13.50 -14.22 -4.24
C ILE A 129 -13.72 -15.04 -5.53
N ASP A 130 -12.76 -14.96 -6.45
CA ASP A 130 -12.87 -15.70 -7.71
C ASP A 130 -12.54 -17.20 -7.56
N ALA A 131 -12.75 -17.98 -8.63
CA ALA A 131 -12.48 -19.42 -8.65
C ALA A 131 -10.99 -19.78 -8.40
N LYS A 132 -10.07 -18.84 -8.66
CA LYS A 132 -8.63 -19.01 -8.40
C LYS A 132 -8.27 -18.72 -6.93
N GLY A 133 -9.19 -18.16 -6.16
CA GLY A 133 -8.99 -17.77 -4.77
C GLY A 133 -8.43 -16.36 -4.63
N ILE A 134 -8.62 -15.50 -5.64
CA ILE A 134 -8.26 -14.08 -5.54
C ILE A 134 -9.42 -13.33 -4.91
N ALA A 135 -9.21 -12.86 -3.69
CA ALA A 135 -10.13 -11.98 -2.99
C ALA A 135 -9.97 -10.54 -3.48
N THR A 136 -11.09 -9.87 -3.78
CA THR A 136 -11.14 -8.43 -4.03
C THR A 136 -11.71 -7.77 -2.79
N ILE A 137 -10.94 -6.87 -2.20
CA ILE A 137 -11.28 -6.16 -0.96
C ILE A 137 -11.28 -4.67 -1.24
N GLU A 138 -12.41 -4.02 -0.97
CA GLU A 138 -12.49 -2.57 -0.98
C GLU A 138 -12.28 -2.02 0.43
N MET A 139 -11.45 -1.01 0.54
CA MET A 139 -11.13 -0.32 1.78
C MET A 139 -11.40 1.16 1.61
N ALA A 140 -12.22 1.74 2.48
CA ALA A 140 -12.63 3.13 2.44
C ALA A 140 -12.18 3.86 3.70
N ASN A 141 -11.57 5.05 3.54
CA ASN A 141 -11.29 6.00 4.59
C ASN A 141 -11.64 7.42 4.11
N PRO A 142 -12.86 7.90 4.34
CA PRO A 142 -13.30 9.23 3.88
C PRO A 142 -12.46 10.40 4.41
N LYS A 143 -11.76 10.20 5.53
CA LYS A 143 -10.92 11.21 6.19
C LYS A 143 -9.43 11.02 5.90
N GLY A 144 -9.04 9.91 5.27
CA GLY A 144 -7.66 9.62 4.94
C GLY A 144 -7.21 10.33 3.66
N GLN A 145 -5.90 10.38 3.45
CA GLN A 145 -5.30 10.87 2.21
C GLN A 145 -5.76 10.03 1.01
N TYR A 146 -5.79 8.72 1.16
CA TYR A 146 -6.37 7.82 0.15
C TYR A 146 -7.80 7.51 0.53
N LYS A 147 -8.75 7.99 -0.26
CA LYS A 147 -10.19 7.84 0.01
C LYS A 147 -10.66 6.40 -0.10
N ARG A 148 -10.05 5.66 -1.01
CA ARG A 148 -10.35 4.26 -1.27
C ARG A 148 -9.11 3.52 -1.75
N VAL A 149 -8.97 2.27 -1.34
CA VAL A 149 -7.98 1.33 -1.84
C VAL A 149 -8.71 0.03 -2.20
N THR A 150 -8.44 -0.53 -3.37
CA THR A 150 -8.93 -1.85 -3.75
C THR A 150 -7.75 -2.81 -3.79
N LEU A 151 -7.76 -3.83 -2.94
CA LEU A 151 -6.73 -4.87 -2.90
C LEU A 151 -7.21 -6.13 -3.61
N LYS A 152 -6.31 -6.79 -4.33
CA LYS A 152 -6.48 -8.18 -4.77
C LYS A 152 -5.47 -9.05 -4.06
N VAL A 153 -5.96 -10.04 -3.30
CA VAL A 153 -5.14 -10.93 -2.48
C VAL A 153 -5.39 -12.37 -2.87
N ASN A 154 -4.32 -13.10 -3.16
CA ASN A 154 -4.40 -14.56 -3.32
C ASN A 154 -4.51 -15.20 -1.93
N THR A 155 -5.71 -15.65 -1.56
CA THR A 155 -5.99 -16.22 -0.23
C THR A 155 -5.36 -17.59 -0.01
N LYS A 156 -5.02 -18.32 -1.09
CA LYS A 156 -4.36 -19.64 -0.99
C LYS A 156 -2.88 -19.54 -0.69
N LYS A 157 -2.24 -18.45 -1.17
CA LYS A 157 -0.80 -18.21 -1.01
C LYS A 157 -0.51 -17.08 -0.03
N THR A 158 -1.52 -16.35 0.41
CA THR A 158 -1.40 -15.13 1.23
C THR A 158 -0.51 -14.09 0.54
N GLU A 159 -0.71 -13.83 -0.73
CA GLU A 159 0.09 -12.90 -1.53
C GLU A 159 -0.77 -11.71 -1.99
N LEU A 160 -0.24 -10.50 -1.85
CA LEU A 160 -0.80 -9.33 -2.52
C LEU A 160 -0.57 -9.46 -4.04
N LYS A 161 -1.61 -9.27 -4.84
CA LYS A 161 -1.52 -9.30 -6.30
C LYS A 161 -1.62 -7.93 -6.93
N SER A 162 -2.48 -7.06 -6.41
CA SER A 162 -2.56 -5.68 -6.86
C SER A 162 -3.17 -4.77 -5.80
N ALA A 163 -2.90 -3.49 -5.94
CA ALA A 163 -3.56 -2.42 -5.19
C ALA A 163 -3.93 -1.29 -6.15
N ASP A 164 -5.21 -0.89 -6.17
CA ASP A 164 -5.67 0.33 -6.81
C ASP A 164 -5.88 1.39 -5.72
N ILE A 165 -5.12 2.48 -5.76
CA ILE A 165 -5.11 3.53 -4.75
C ILE A 165 -5.77 4.77 -5.34
N TYR A 166 -6.93 5.16 -4.81
CA TYR A 166 -7.72 6.29 -5.29
C TYR A 166 -7.42 7.54 -4.45
N MET A 167 -6.96 8.58 -5.13
CA MET A 167 -6.62 9.87 -4.54
C MET A 167 -7.84 10.80 -4.50
N GLU A 168 -7.72 11.89 -3.75
CA GLU A 168 -8.81 12.86 -3.57
C GLU A 168 -9.15 13.64 -4.85
N ASP A 169 -8.15 13.90 -5.68
CA ASP A 169 -8.26 14.61 -6.96
C ASP A 169 -8.88 13.78 -8.10
N GLY A 170 -9.27 12.53 -7.82
CA GLY A 170 -9.84 11.59 -8.79
C GLY A 170 -8.79 10.77 -9.55
N ASN A 171 -7.52 11.01 -9.30
CA ASN A 171 -6.44 10.20 -9.85
C ASN A 171 -6.37 8.84 -9.12
N LYS A 172 -5.77 7.86 -9.79
CA LYS A 172 -5.59 6.51 -9.27
C LYS A 172 -4.19 6.01 -9.60
N ILE A 173 -3.52 5.41 -8.63
CA ILE A 173 -2.31 4.61 -8.84
C ILE A 173 -2.72 3.15 -8.89
N VAL A 174 -2.37 2.46 -9.96
CA VAL A 174 -2.55 1.02 -10.12
C VAL A 174 -1.21 0.35 -9.89
N VAL A 175 -1.14 -0.51 -8.88
CA VAL A 175 0.06 -1.31 -8.56
C VAL A 175 -0.23 -2.77 -8.84
N ASN A 176 0.57 -3.43 -9.65
CA ASN A 176 0.51 -4.87 -9.91
C ASN A 176 1.78 -5.53 -9.39
N VAL A 177 1.65 -6.39 -8.38
CA VAL A 177 2.76 -7.09 -7.77
C VAL A 177 3.15 -8.29 -8.63
N GLU A 178 4.38 -8.29 -9.10
CA GLU A 178 4.98 -9.38 -9.88
C GLU A 178 5.53 -10.46 -8.95
N GLU A 179 6.30 -10.05 -7.94
CA GLU A 179 7.01 -10.94 -7.04
C GLU A 179 7.10 -10.37 -5.63
N MET A 180 6.99 -11.26 -4.63
CA MET A 180 7.29 -10.98 -3.23
C MET A 180 8.31 -11.99 -2.74
N LYS A 181 9.43 -11.52 -2.17
CA LYS A 181 10.46 -12.32 -1.55
C LYS A 181 10.59 -11.94 -0.08
N PHE A 182 10.90 -12.92 0.75
CA PHE A 182 11.04 -12.72 2.18
C PHE A 182 12.46 -13.05 2.64
N ASP A 183 12.88 -12.48 3.77
CA ASP A 183 14.12 -12.77 4.48
C ASP A 183 15.37 -12.64 3.60
N GLN A 184 15.38 -11.63 2.72
CA GLN A 184 16.54 -11.36 1.87
C GLN A 184 17.72 -10.86 2.71
N LYS A 185 18.93 -11.17 2.25
CA LYS A 185 20.14 -10.64 2.88
C LYS A 185 20.35 -9.19 2.42
N LEU A 186 20.18 -8.25 3.34
CA LEU A 186 20.37 -6.82 3.12
C LEU A 186 21.62 -6.36 3.86
N ASP A 187 22.32 -5.37 3.29
CA ASP A 187 23.46 -4.74 3.93
C ASP A 187 23.03 -3.90 5.16
N GLU A 188 23.96 -3.67 6.09
CA GLU A 188 23.67 -2.95 7.35
C GLU A 188 23.11 -1.53 7.11
N ASN A 189 23.61 -0.83 6.08
CA ASN A 189 23.20 0.53 5.72
C ASN A 189 22.19 0.58 4.56
N PHE A 190 21.48 -0.52 4.29
CA PHE A 190 20.57 -0.62 3.15
C PHE A 190 19.45 0.43 3.17
N PHE A 191 18.98 0.80 4.36
CA PHE A 191 17.91 1.77 4.57
C PHE A 191 18.44 3.17 4.96
N THR A 192 19.61 3.54 4.45
CA THR A 192 20.23 4.86 4.66
C THR A 192 20.71 5.43 3.33
N PHE A 193 20.46 6.72 3.11
CA PHE A 193 21.01 7.39 1.93
C PHE A 193 22.49 7.70 2.14
N ASP A 194 23.35 7.20 1.25
CA ASP A 194 24.80 7.38 1.33
C ASP A 194 25.26 8.50 0.37
N THR A 195 25.41 9.72 0.90
CA THR A 195 25.89 10.87 0.13
C THR A 195 27.25 10.66 -0.52
N LYS A 196 28.08 9.73 -0.01
CA LYS A 196 29.40 9.43 -0.61
C LYS A 196 29.27 8.72 -1.95
N LYS A 197 28.18 8.00 -2.18
CA LYS A 197 27.85 7.38 -3.47
C LYS A 197 27.28 8.38 -4.48
N HIS A 198 26.87 9.56 -4.00
CA HIS A 198 26.25 10.64 -4.77
C HIS A 198 27.01 11.95 -4.54
N PRO A 199 28.27 12.10 -5.01
CA PRO A 199 29.17 13.22 -4.64
C PRO A 199 28.71 14.59 -5.15
N LYS A 200 27.74 14.63 -6.06
CA LYS A 200 27.19 15.87 -6.61
C LYS A 200 25.82 16.21 -6.04
N VAL A 201 25.27 15.33 -5.17
CA VAL A 201 23.92 15.53 -4.65
C VAL A 201 23.82 16.80 -3.83
N ASP A 202 22.81 17.61 -4.14
CA ASP A 202 22.38 18.71 -3.27
C ASP A 202 21.48 18.18 -2.17
N VAL A 203 21.79 18.52 -0.92
CA VAL A 203 21.10 18.01 0.26
C VAL A 203 20.25 19.11 0.88
N ILE A 204 18.93 18.97 0.77
CA ILE A 204 17.95 19.88 1.38
C ILE A 204 17.44 19.26 2.67
N ASP A 205 18.02 19.69 3.80
CA ASP A 205 17.61 19.20 5.14
C ASP A 205 16.47 20.07 5.68
N MET A 206 15.30 19.45 5.84
CA MET A 206 14.06 20.07 6.32
C MET A 206 13.72 19.66 7.77
N ARG A 207 14.63 19.01 8.48
CA ARG A 207 14.39 18.54 9.86
C ARG A 207 14.52 19.64 10.88
#